data_01eebe982fb280516a2540e55c463d3c
#
_entry.id   01eebe982fb280516a2540e55c463d3c
#
_cell.length_a   1.000
_cell.length_b   1.000
_cell.length_c   1.000
_cell.angle_alpha   90.00
_cell.angle_beta   90.00
_cell.angle_gamma   90.00
#
_symmetry.space_group_name_H-M   'P 1'
#
loop_
_entity.id
_entity.type
_entity.pdbx_description
1 polymer ?
#
loop_
_entity_poly.entity_id
_entity_poly.type
_entity_poly.pdbx_seq_one_letter_code
_entity_poly.pdbx_strand_id
1 'polypeptide(L)'
;MRVIELDTAETYYSLRDRIRRGPRERIVLVAPPRAAVVEGIGLPLLRRLADRERLEIGLVTADSELARRARRAGLPVFASLGL
;
A
#
# COMPACT_ATOMS: atom_id res chain seq x y z
N MET A 1 -2.26 14.13 -3.46
CA MET A 1 -2.32 12.67 -3.24
C MET A 1 -1.57 11.96 -4.35
N ARG A 2 -0.73 11.02 -3.96
CA ARG A 2 0.06 10.25 -4.91
C ARG A 2 -0.56 8.87 -5.09
N VAL A 3 -0.84 8.47 -6.32
CA VAL A 3 -1.38 7.16 -6.63
C VAL A 3 -0.27 6.30 -7.23
N ILE A 4 -0.05 5.14 -6.66
CA ILE A 4 0.96 4.18 -7.16
C ILE A 4 0.24 2.89 -7.50
N GLU A 5 0.31 2.50 -8.77
CA GLU A 5 -0.18 1.19 -9.18
C GLU A 5 0.92 0.15 -8.96
N LEU A 6 0.61 -0.86 -8.19
CA LEU A 6 1.58 -1.91 -7.88
C LEU A 6 1.68 -2.91 -9.03
N ASP A 7 2.88 -3.20 -9.44
CA ASP A 7 3.17 -4.33 -10.30
C ASP A 7 3.07 -5.61 -9.47
N THR A 8 2.56 -6.69 -10.07
CA THR A 8 2.41 -7.95 -9.36
C THR A 8 3.74 -8.49 -8.83
N ALA A 9 4.84 -8.19 -9.48
CA ALA A 9 6.17 -8.69 -9.10
C ALA A 9 6.96 -7.71 -8.23
N GLU A 10 6.46 -6.50 -8.03
CA GLU A 10 7.19 -5.49 -7.24
C GLU A 10 7.31 -5.92 -5.78
N THR A 11 8.52 -5.83 -5.23
CA THR A 11 8.75 -6.18 -3.83
C THR A 11 8.50 -4.99 -2.91
N TYR A 12 8.38 -5.26 -1.61
CA TYR A 12 8.28 -4.19 -0.61
C TYR A 12 9.47 -3.23 -0.71
N TYR A 13 10.68 -3.75 -0.88
CA TYR A 13 11.88 -2.91 -0.91
C TYR A 13 11.91 -1.98 -2.12
N SER A 14 11.49 -2.47 -3.26
CA SER A 14 11.36 -1.65 -4.47
C SER A 14 10.32 -0.55 -4.27
N LEU A 15 9.16 -0.90 -3.72
CA LEU A 15 8.10 0.06 -3.44
C LEU A 15 8.56 1.09 -2.42
N ARG A 16 9.23 0.67 -1.36
CA ARG A 16 9.76 1.58 -0.35
C ARG A 16 10.67 2.63 -0.99
N ASP A 17 11.55 2.20 -1.88
CA ASP A 17 12.45 3.14 -2.53
C ASP A 17 11.71 4.12 -3.43
N ARG A 18 10.68 3.66 -4.14
CA ARG A 18 9.82 4.54 -4.95
C ARG A 18 9.13 5.58 -4.07
N ILE A 19 8.60 5.16 -2.93
CA ILE A 19 7.91 6.06 -2.00
C ILE A 19 8.90 7.11 -1.49
N ARG A 20 10.09 6.70 -1.10
CA ARG A 20 11.09 7.62 -0.54
C ARG A 20 11.62 8.63 -1.55
N ARG A 21 11.66 8.26 -2.84
CA ARG A 21 12.16 9.16 -3.89
C ARG A 21 11.11 10.16 -4.35
N GLY A 22 9.85 9.95 -4.03
CA GLY A 22 8.77 10.82 -4.46
C GLY A 22 8.43 11.90 -3.45
N PRO A 23 7.44 12.73 -3.78
CA PRO A 23 6.99 13.77 -2.87
C PRO A 23 6.39 13.19 -1.61
N ARG A 24 6.57 13.92 -0.50
CA ARG A 24 6.03 13.51 0.80
C ARG A 24 4.59 13.97 0.92
N GLU A 25 3.71 13.17 0.40
CA GLU A 25 2.27 13.44 0.45
C GLU A 25 1.52 12.12 0.68
N ARG A 26 0.21 12.21 0.87
CA ARG A 26 -0.63 11.02 1.02
C ARG A 26 -0.44 10.10 -0.17
N ILE A 27 -0.26 8.82 0.11
CA ILE A 27 -0.04 7.80 -0.90
C ILE A 27 -1.19 6.79 -0.87
N VAL A 28 -1.67 6.44 -2.05
CA VAL A 28 -2.68 5.39 -2.21
C VAL A 28 -2.09 4.35 -3.17
N LEU A 29 -2.03 3.12 -2.71
CA LEU A 29 -1.52 2.00 -3.49
C LEU A 29 -2.68 1.25 -4.12
N VAL A 30 -2.68 1.15 -5.44
CA VAL A 30 -3.66 0.33 -6.16
C VAL A 30 -3.06 -1.05 -6.31
N ALA A 31 -3.62 -2.04 -5.61
CA ALA A 31 -3.00 -3.35 -5.48
C ALA A 31 -3.83 -4.45 -6.12
N PRO A 32 -3.24 -5.20 -7.07
CA PRO A 32 -3.81 -6.48 -7.48
C PRO A 32 -3.81 -7.44 -6.27
N PRO A 33 -4.78 -8.37 -6.17
CA PRO A 33 -4.89 -9.23 -4.99
C PRO A 33 -3.65 -10.06 -4.67
N ARG A 34 -2.86 -10.38 -5.70
CA ARG A 34 -1.68 -11.24 -5.55
C ARG A 34 -0.37 -10.49 -5.79
N ALA A 35 -0.38 -9.18 -5.64
CA ALA A 35 0.87 -8.44 -5.73
C ALA A 35 1.84 -8.92 -4.66
N ALA A 36 3.11 -9.09 -5.02
CA ALA A 36 4.11 -9.62 -4.11
C ALA A 36 4.22 -8.78 -2.83
N VAL A 37 4.06 -7.47 -2.94
CA VAL A 37 4.20 -6.57 -1.79
C VAL A 37 3.12 -6.77 -0.74
N VAL A 38 1.93 -7.29 -1.12
CA VAL A 38 0.85 -7.50 -0.15
C VAL A 38 0.82 -8.92 0.42
N GLU A 39 1.71 -9.78 -0.05
CA GLU A 39 1.86 -11.12 0.49
C GLU A 39 2.75 -11.13 1.73
N GLY A 40 2.63 -12.18 2.54
CA GLY A 40 3.47 -12.33 3.71
C GLY A 40 3.41 -11.16 4.67
N ILE A 41 4.56 -10.59 4.97
CA ILE A 41 4.68 -9.50 5.94
C ILE A 41 4.66 -8.10 5.29
N GLY A 42 4.36 -8.03 4.00
CA GLY A 42 4.40 -6.75 3.28
C GLY A 42 3.47 -5.69 3.86
N LEU A 43 2.25 -6.07 4.23
CA LEU A 43 1.29 -5.10 4.79
C LEU A 43 1.74 -4.53 6.14
N PRO A 44 2.18 -5.35 7.11
CA PRO A 44 2.76 -4.79 8.33
C PRO A 44 3.98 -3.91 8.09
N LEU A 45 4.82 -4.25 7.11
CA LEU A 45 5.97 -3.43 6.77
C LEU A 45 5.56 -2.07 6.21
N LEU A 46 4.51 -2.04 5.39
CA LEU A 46 3.96 -0.77 4.87
C LEU A 46 3.43 0.10 6.00
N ARG A 47 2.76 -0.49 6.98
CA ARG A 47 2.30 0.26 8.14
C ARG A 47 3.47 0.85 8.93
N ARG A 48 4.52 0.07 9.16
CA ARG A 48 5.72 0.56 9.82
C ARG A 48 6.38 1.70 9.04
N LEU A 49 6.43 1.55 7.72
CA LEU A 49 6.99 2.59 6.87
C LEU A 49 6.20 3.89 7.00
N ALA A 50 4.87 3.78 6.96
CA ALA A 50 3.99 4.94 7.12
C ALA A 50 4.26 5.65 8.45
N ASP A 51 4.34 4.90 9.54
CA ASP A 51 4.59 5.47 10.86
C ASP A 51 5.97 6.11 10.95
N ARG A 52 7.00 5.42 10.46
CA ARG A 52 8.37 5.90 10.54
C ARG A 52 8.59 7.15 9.71
N GLU A 53 8.04 7.18 8.51
CA GLU A 53 8.21 8.32 7.59
C GLU A 53 7.15 9.39 7.78
N ARG A 54 6.20 9.17 8.68
CA ARG A 54 5.06 10.07 8.92
C ARG A 54 4.27 10.33 7.65
N LEU A 55 3.98 9.25 6.92
CA LEU A 55 3.20 9.29 5.70
C LEU A 55 1.87 8.61 5.93
N GLU A 56 0.85 9.04 5.18
CA GLU A 56 -0.41 8.32 5.10
C GLU A 56 -0.35 7.40 3.91
N ILE A 57 -0.41 6.08 4.15
CA ILE A 57 -0.40 5.08 3.10
C ILE A 57 -1.70 4.29 3.19
N GLY A 58 -2.50 4.36 2.13
CA GLY A 58 -3.74 3.60 2.03
C GLY A 58 -3.67 2.62 0.88
N LEU A 59 -4.65 1.72 0.84
CA LEU A 59 -4.73 0.68 -0.17
C LEU A 59 -6.05 0.75 -0.89
N VAL A 60 -6.03 0.62 -2.22
CA VAL A 60 -7.23 0.47 -3.03
C VAL A 60 -7.28 -0.96 -3.54
N THR A 61 -8.34 -1.68 -3.22
CA THR A 61 -8.57 -3.03 -3.72
C THR A 61 -10.04 -3.37 -3.66
N ALA A 62 -10.49 -4.15 -4.63
CA ALA A 62 -11.84 -4.71 -4.63
C ALA A 62 -11.87 -6.11 -3.98
N ASP A 63 -10.71 -6.67 -3.68
CA ASP A 63 -10.60 -8.00 -3.06
C ASP A 63 -10.89 -7.89 -1.56
N SER A 64 -11.95 -8.56 -1.10
CA SER A 64 -12.37 -8.48 0.31
C SER A 64 -11.36 -9.11 1.26
N GLU A 65 -10.67 -10.16 0.84
CA GLU A 65 -9.66 -10.82 1.66
C GLU A 65 -8.46 -9.90 1.89
N LEU A 66 -7.96 -9.29 0.82
CA LEU A 66 -6.85 -8.35 0.92
C LEU A 66 -7.27 -7.12 1.75
N ALA A 67 -8.49 -6.62 1.54
CA ALA A 67 -9.00 -5.48 2.29
C ALA A 67 -8.99 -5.77 3.79
N ARG A 68 -9.44 -6.97 4.18
CA ARG A 68 -9.47 -7.37 5.58
C ARG A 68 -8.06 -7.44 6.17
N ARG A 69 -7.13 -8.02 5.45
CA ARG A 69 -5.74 -8.12 5.91
C ARG A 69 -5.09 -6.75 6.05
N ALA A 70 -5.34 -5.86 5.11
CA ALA A 70 -4.80 -4.50 5.16
C ALA A 70 -5.34 -3.72 6.36
N ARG A 71 -6.64 -3.81 6.60
CA ARG A 71 -7.25 -3.17 7.78
C ARG A 71 -6.66 -3.72 9.07
N ARG A 72 -6.42 -5.02 9.13
CA ARG A 72 -5.80 -5.66 10.28
C ARG A 72 -4.39 -5.13 10.53
N ALA A 73 -3.68 -4.81 9.47
CA ALA A 73 -2.35 -4.22 9.57
C ALA A 73 -2.39 -2.73 9.92
N GLY A 74 -3.57 -2.14 9.96
CA GLY A 74 -3.72 -0.73 10.30
C GLY A 74 -3.70 0.22 9.11
N LEU A 75 -3.83 -0.30 7.90
CA LEU A 75 -3.84 0.53 6.70
C LEU A 75 -5.27 0.90 6.30
N PRO A 76 -5.55 2.16 5.98
CA PRO A 76 -6.84 2.53 5.40
C PRO A 76 -7.05 1.82 4.06
N VAL A 77 -8.29 1.38 3.82
CA VAL A 77 -8.63 0.65 2.60
C VAL A 77 -9.83 1.31 1.93
N PHE A 78 -9.74 1.43 0.63
CA PHE A 78 -10.80 1.97 -0.21
C PHE A 78 -11.14 0.98 -1.32
N ALA A 79 -12.41 0.87 -1.67
CA ALA A 79 -12.84 -0.05 -2.73
C ALA A 79 -12.40 0.41 -4.11
N SER A 80 -12.28 1.72 -4.28
CA SER A 80 -11.86 2.32 -5.56
C SER A 80 -11.28 3.69 -5.30
N LEU A 81 -10.66 4.28 -6.32
CA LEU A 81 -10.19 5.67 -6.28
C LEU A 81 -11.35 6.65 -6.35
N GLY A 82 -12.56 6.18 -6.43
CA GLY A 82 -13.78 6.90 -6.74
C GLY A 82 -13.93 8.31 -6.24
N LEU A 83 -14.70 9.04 -6.94
CA LEU A 83 -14.94 10.45 -6.72
C LEU A 83 -16.19 10.66 -5.89
#